data_cd22264026d56b706aff5af96f91f9e0
#
_entry.id   cd22264026d56b706aff5af96f91f9e0
#
_cell.length_a   1.000
_cell.length_b   1.000
_cell.length_c   1.000
_cell.angle_alpha   90.00
_cell.angle_beta   90.00
_cell.angle_gamma   90.00
#
_symmetry.space_group_name_H-M   'P 1'
#
loop_
_entity.id
_entity.type
_entity.pdbx_description
1 polymer ?
#
loop_
_entity_poly.entity_id
_entity_poly.type
_entity_poly.pdbx_seq_one_letter_code
_entity_poly.pdbx_strand_id
1 'polypeptide(L)'
;MAKFSSGKYAQFISDRSGLAFPYQEMVVEWTGARVHTSEFEPKSPQVSPKPHGADPQALEHARPRSPSIPSPGILNPDPLSMNATTTATVTLNNCQLQVGDAVTFLNVTDNSVGGVNNVLLSPFAVLATNMTTTSSSIVCNETVQFPSSGYVFIESFTTPSATNPDYVPQKNFEVIKYTTNTTGTQTLSGLTRATNAPFRGITPPATTAFEHKVGASIFGAFNVASITTRTQNNPGMPAQITVNTGFTFTLPTAATATEVGGGPNVYFSPVGRGSV
;
A
#
# COMPACT_ATOMS: atom_id res chain seq x y z
N MET A 1 -30.75 -54.92 -25.66
CA MET A 1 -30.05 -54.13 -24.63
C MET A 1 -29.09 -53.21 -25.32
N ALA A 2 -29.24 -51.96 -25.14
CA ALA A 2 -28.26 -50.98 -25.63
C ALA A 2 -26.94 -51.20 -24.87
N LYS A 3 -25.86 -51.56 -25.58
CA LYS A 3 -24.51 -51.61 -25.00
C LYS A 3 -24.00 -50.21 -24.88
N PHE A 4 -23.92 -49.71 -23.67
CA PHE A 4 -23.22 -48.45 -23.40
C PHE A 4 -21.72 -48.66 -23.63
N SER A 5 -21.11 -47.85 -24.50
CA SER A 5 -19.67 -47.86 -24.70
C SER A 5 -18.95 -47.34 -23.45
N SER A 6 -17.94 -48.05 -23.00
CA SER A 6 -17.16 -47.67 -21.81
C SER A 6 -15.67 -47.89 -22.04
N GLY A 7 -14.85 -47.18 -21.28
CA GLY A 7 -13.40 -47.25 -21.39
C GLY A 7 -12.89 -46.82 -22.78
N LYS A 8 -12.06 -47.64 -23.41
CA LYS A 8 -11.47 -47.33 -24.73
C LYS A 8 -12.50 -47.27 -25.88
N TYR A 9 -13.71 -47.79 -25.66
CA TYR A 9 -14.82 -47.72 -26.61
C TYR A 9 -15.83 -46.63 -26.29
N ALA A 10 -15.52 -45.75 -25.32
CA ALA A 10 -16.35 -44.61 -24.98
C ALA A 10 -16.46 -43.67 -26.19
N GLN A 11 -17.60 -43.00 -26.30
CA GLN A 11 -17.84 -41.97 -27.28
C GLN A 11 -17.74 -40.61 -26.59
N PHE A 12 -17.28 -39.63 -27.32
CA PHE A 12 -17.22 -38.24 -26.93
C PHE A 12 -17.90 -37.34 -27.97
N ILE A 13 -18.59 -36.32 -27.55
CA ILE A 13 -19.25 -35.37 -28.46
C ILE A 13 -18.23 -34.29 -28.83
N SER A 14 -18.00 -34.07 -30.12
CA SER A 14 -17.13 -33.00 -30.60
C SER A 14 -17.72 -31.62 -30.24
N ASP A 15 -16.91 -30.74 -29.68
CA ASP A 15 -17.32 -29.37 -29.36
C ASP A 15 -17.59 -28.53 -30.62
N ARG A 16 -17.14 -28.98 -31.80
CA ARG A 16 -17.32 -28.28 -33.06
C ARG A 16 -18.58 -28.69 -33.80
N SER A 17 -18.76 -29.98 -34.03
CA SER A 17 -19.90 -30.50 -34.81
C SER A 17 -21.07 -30.97 -33.96
N GLY A 18 -20.86 -31.24 -32.69
CA GLY A 18 -21.87 -31.87 -31.82
C GLY A 18 -22.11 -33.35 -32.13
N LEU A 19 -21.31 -33.96 -32.99
CA LEU A 19 -21.41 -35.40 -33.33
C LEU A 19 -20.62 -36.25 -32.36
N ALA A 20 -21.05 -37.50 -32.17
CA ALA A 20 -20.38 -38.45 -31.31
C ALA A 20 -19.30 -39.21 -32.08
N PHE A 21 -18.08 -39.18 -31.61
CA PHE A 21 -16.89 -39.85 -32.14
C PHE A 21 -16.23 -40.75 -31.08
N PRO A 22 -15.41 -41.75 -31.51
CA PRO A 22 -14.63 -42.55 -30.58
C PRO A 22 -13.72 -41.66 -29.72
N TYR A 23 -13.69 -41.86 -28.40
CA TYR A 23 -12.89 -41.04 -27.47
C TYR A 23 -11.40 -41.03 -27.82
N GLN A 24 -10.86 -42.13 -28.37
CA GLN A 24 -9.45 -42.24 -28.73
C GLN A 24 -9.03 -41.35 -29.91
N GLU A 25 -9.98 -40.92 -30.73
CA GLU A 25 -9.74 -40.09 -31.91
C GLU A 25 -9.96 -38.61 -31.63
N MET A 26 -10.25 -38.28 -30.36
CA MET A 26 -10.44 -36.90 -29.94
C MET A 26 -9.11 -36.22 -29.62
N VAL A 27 -8.94 -35.01 -30.12
CA VAL A 27 -7.76 -34.13 -29.91
C VAL A 27 -8.20 -32.79 -29.32
N VAL A 28 -7.28 -32.14 -28.63
CA VAL A 28 -7.52 -30.80 -28.10
C VAL A 28 -6.95 -29.78 -29.08
N GLU A 29 -7.79 -28.85 -29.52
CA GLU A 29 -7.36 -27.72 -30.35
C GLU A 29 -6.66 -26.64 -29.54
N TRP A 30 -6.02 -25.72 -30.25
CA TRP A 30 -5.36 -24.53 -29.68
C TRP A 30 -6.33 -23.61 -28.92
N THR A 31 -7.63 -23.68 -29.23
CA THR A 31 -8.69 -22.94 -28.51
C THR A 31 -9.07 -23.59 -27.18
N GLY A 32 -8.64 -24.86 -26.95
CA GLY A 32 -9.03 -25.66 -25.81
C GLY A 32 -10.25 -26.57 -26.09
N ALA A 33 -10.88 -26.44 -27.25
CA ALA A 33 -12.00 -27.29 -27.66
C ALA A 33 -11.52 -28.71 -27.93
N ARG A 34 -12.35 -29.69 -27.61
CA ARG A 34 -12.10 -31.10 -27.91
C ARG A 34 -12.86 -31.49 -29.18
N VAL A 35 -12.13 -31.82 -30.21
CA VAL A 35 -12.68 -32.13 -31.53
C VAL A 35 -12.15 -33.50 -32.05
N HIS A 36 -12.84 -34.07 -33.00
CA HIS A 36 -12.34 -35.24 -33.70
C HIS A 36 -11.14 -34.86 -34.60
N THR A 37 -10.23 -35.82 -34.83
CA THR A 37 -9.03 -35.60 -35.68
C THR A 37 -9.34 -35.08 -37.08
N SER A 38 -10.49 -35.46 -37.66
CA SER A 38 -10.95 -34.98 -38.96
C SER A 38 -11.41 -33.49 -38.95
N GLU A 39 -11.72 -32.98 -37.78
CA GLU A 39 -12.20 -31.61 -37.58
C GLU A 39 -11.11 -30.68 -37.00
N PHE A 40 -9.93 -31.26 -36.72
CA PHE A 40 -8.81 -30.54 -36.11
C PHE A 40 -8.28 -29.43 -37.02
N GLU A 41 -8.21 -28.25 -36.47
CA GLU A 41 -7.67 -27.08 -37.14
C GLU A 41 -6.40 -26.58 -36.41
N PRO A 42 -5.25 -26.54 -37.11
CA PRO A 42 -4.02 -26.05 -36.51
C PRO A 42 -4.12 -24.56 -36.27
N LYS A 43 -3.47 -24.06 -35.20
CA LYS A 43 -3.39 -22.63 -34.90
C LYS A 43 -2.74 -21.87 -36.06
N SER A 44 -3.43 -20.86 -36.56
CA SER A 44 -2.85 -19.98 -37.57
C SER A 44 -1.61 -19.25 -37.03
N PRO A 45 -0.50 -19.21 -37.79
CA PRO A 45 0.70 -18.47 -37.39
C PRO A 45 0.45 -16.97 -37.14
N GLN A 46 -0.61 -16.42 -37.70
CA GLN A 46 -0.98 -15.00 -37.52
C GLN A 46 -1.52 -14.72 -36.10
N VAL A 47 -2.08 -15.73 -35.44
CA VAL A 47 -2.62 -15.60 -34.07
C VAL A 47 -1.52 -15.68 -33.00
N SER A 48 -0.34 -16.19 -33.37
CA SER A 48 0.82 -16.21 -32.47
C SER A 48 1.66 -14.97 -32.72
N PRO A 49 1.91 -14.12 -31.69
CA PRO A 49 2.79 -12.98 -31.85
C PRO A 49 4.19 -13.48 -32.25
N LYS A 50 4.73 -12.94 -33.33
CA LYS A 50 6.10 -13.24 -33.74
C LYS A 50 7.05 -12.60 -32.71
N PRO A 51 8.01 -13.35 -32.13
CA PRO A 51 9.03 -12.75 -31.31
C PRO A 51 9.83 -11.75 -32.14
N HIS A 52 9.79 -10.50 -31.77
CA HIS A 52 10.56 -9.45 -32.42
C HIS A 52 11.87 -9.30 -31.70
N GLY A 53 13.01 -9.35 -32.43
CA GLY A 53 14.34 -9.22 -31.81
C GLY A 53 14.56 -7.89 -31.08
N ALA A 54 13.75 -6.86 -31.38
CA ALA A 54 13.75 -5.56 -30.73
C ALA A 54 12.73 -5.44 -29.58
N ASP A 55 11.85 -6.42 -29.41
CA ASP A 55 10.84 -6.45 -28.34
C ASP A 55 10.93 -7.77 -27.57
N PRO A 56 11.78 -7.85 -26.54
CA PRO A 56 11.89 -9.05 -25.71
C PRO A 56 10.64 -9.31 -24.85
N GLN A 57 9.61 -8.48 -24.96
CA GLN A 57 8.39 -8.59 -24.15
C GLN A 57 7.25 -9.36 -24.83
N ALA A 58 7.42 -9.81 -26.07
CA ALA A 58 6.45 -10.66 -26.75
C ALA A 58 6.43 -12.09 -26.18
N LEU A 59 6.07 -12.20 -24.91
CA LEU A 59 5.90 -13.47 -24.20
C LEU A 59 4.45 -13.94 -24.36
N GLU A 60 4.27 -15.15 -24.85
CA GLU A 60 2.95 -15.75 -25.10
C GLU A 60 2.09 -15.88 -23.83
N HIS A 61 2.71 -16.03 -22.68
CA HIS A 61 2.04 -16.14 -21.37
C HIS A 61 2.71 -15.26 -20.32
N ALA A 62 2.99 -14.01 -20.69
CA ALA A 62 3.59 -13.07 -19.76
C ALA A 62 2.70 -12.89 -18.53
N ARG A 63 3.23 -13.21 -17.36
CA ARG A 63 2.69 -12.76 -16.08
C ARG A 63 3.65 -11.72 -15.51
N PRO A 64 3.51 -10.44 -15.90
CA PRO A 64 4.36 -9.42 -15.32
C PRO A 64 4.14 -9.41 -13.82
N ARG A 65 5.23 -9.35 -13.08
CA ARG A 65 5.16 -9.09 -11.65
C ARG A 65 4.45 -7.76 -11.48
N SER A 66 3.30 -7.77 -10.83
CA SER A 66 2.65 -6.53 -10.44
C SER A 66 3.68 -5.69 -9.69
N PRO A 67 3.93 -4.43 -10.10
CA PRO A 67 4.77 -3.58 -9.29
C PRO A 67 4.19 -3.63 -7.89
N SER A 68 5.02 -3.94 -6.90
CA SER A 68 4.61 -3.92 -5.51
C SER A 68 4.39 -2.47 -5.11
N ILE A 69 3.26 -1.92 -5.51
CA ILE A 69 2.76 -0.68 -4.93
C ILE A 69 2.52 -1.06 -3.47
N PRO A 70 3.14 -0.38 -2.51
CA PRO A 70 2.86 -0.65 -1.13
C PRO A 70 1.37 -0.40 -0.91
N SER A 71 0.61 -1.50 -0.88
CA SER A 71 -0.82 -1.45 -0.61
C SER A 71 -1.06 -1.17 0.86
N PRO A 72 -2.11 -0.42 1.21
CA PRO A 72 -2.55 -0.30 2.59
C PRO A 72 -2.71 -1.68 3.22
N GLY A 73 -2.21 -1.85 4.43
CA GLY A 73 -2.43 -3.06 5.21
C GLY A 73 -3.74 -2.94 5.98
N ILE A 74 -4.63 -3.90 5.84
CA ILE A 74 -5.84 -4.00 6.66
C ILE A 74 -5.43 -4.52 8.03
N LEU A 75 -5.89 -3.86 9.08
CA LEU A 75 -5.68 -4.27 10.46
C LEU A 75 -6.88 -5.11 10.96
N ASN A 76 -6.64 -5.89 12.02
CA ASN A 76 -7.72 -6.56 12.74
C ASN A 76 -8.67 -5.50 13.33
N PRO A 77 -9.92 -5.88 13.68
CA PRO A 77 -10.79 -4.98 14.46
C PRO A 77 -10.10 -4.53 15.76
N ASP A 78 -10.26 -3.27 16.10
CA ASP A 78 -9.69 -2.63 17.28
C ASP A 78 -8.18 -2.88 17.46
N PRO A 79 -7.36 -2.55 16.47
CA PRO A 79 -5.95 -2.94 16.45
C PRO A 79 -5.07 -2.08 17.37
N LEU A 80 -5.58 -0.94 17.81
CA LEU A 80 -4.84 0.05 18.59
C LEU A 80 -4.96 -0.25 20.08
N SER A 81 -3.85 -0.28 20.79
CA SER A 81 -3.80 -0.40 22.26
C SER A 81 -3.00 0.76 22.84
N MET A 82 -3.62 1.52 23.72
CA MET A 82 -3.03 2.60 24.49
C MET A 82 -2.80 2.15 25.92
N ASN A 83 -1.78 2.66 26.57
CA ASN A 83 -1.42 2.27 27.95
C ASN A 83 -1.06 3.50 28.80
N ALA A 84 -1.95 4.48 28.87
CA ALA A 84 -1.78 5.70 29.66
C ALA A 84 -0.37 6.37 29.53
N THR A 85 0.24 6.22 28.35
CA THR A 85 1.57 6.74 28.02
C THR A 85 1.55 7.36 26.61
N THR A 86 2.67 7.90 26.17
CA THR A 86 2.86 8.33 24.78
C THR A 86 3.11 7.19 23.81
N THR A 87 3.20 5.95 24.30
CA THR A 87 3.42 4.79 23.42
C THR A 87 2.10 4.13 23.08
N ALA A 88 1.82 4.03 21.81
CA ALA A 88 0.71 3.26 21.25
C ALA A 88 1.23 1.97 20.62
N THR A 89 0.48 0.90 20.77
CA THR A 89 0.78 -0.40 20.18
C THR A 89 -0.27 -0.76 19.15
N VAL A 90 0.17 -1.26 18.00
CA VAL A 90 -0.69 -1.80 16.95
C VAL A 90 -0.51 -3.30 16.89
N THR A 91 -1.62 -4.04 17.00
CA THR A 91 -1.62 -5.49 16.84
C THR A 91 -1.85 -5.85 15.37
N LEU A 92 -0.93 -6.59 14.79
CA LEU A 92 -0.97 -6.98 13.37
C LEU A 92 -0.28 -8.34 13.20
N ASN A 93 -1.00 -9.32 12.71
CA ASN A 93 -0.41 -10.62 12.39
C ASN A 93 0.54 -10.50 11.19
N ASN A 94 1.75 -11.06 11.35
CA ASN A 94 2.80 -11.05 10.32
C ASN A 94 3.21 -9.64 9.89
N CYS A 95 3.54 -8.81 10.86
CA CYS A 95 4.01 -7.45 10.61
C CYS A 95 5.32 -7.46 9.80
N GLN A 96 5.30 -6.90 8.61
CA GLN A 96 6.47 -6.75 7.73
C GLN A 96 7.16 -5.40 7.87
N LEU A 97 6.71 -4.57 8.82
CA LEU A 97 7.31 -3.28 9.10
C LEU A 97 8.65 -3.45 9.83
N GLN A 98 9.51 -2.46 9.70
CA GLN A 98 10.78 -2.34 10.40
C GLN A 98 10.80 -1.09 11.28
N VAL A 99 11.70 -1.08 12.25
CA VAL A 99 11.94 0.12 13.08
C VAL A 99 12.40 1.28 12.19
N GLY A 100 11.77 2.42 12.34
CA GLY A 100 12.02 3.61 11.53
C GLY A 100 11.12 3.76 10.31
N ASP A 101 10.34 2.73 9.96
CA ASP A 101 9.32 2.85 8.91
C ASP A 101 8.29 3.92 9.30
N ALA A 102 7.77 4.63 8.31
CA ALA A 102 6.77 5.67 8.50
C ALA A 102 5.39 5.16 8.05
N VAL A 103 4.41 5.29 8.94
CA VAL A 103 3.04 4.83 8.72
C VAL A 103 2.01 5.92 9.01
N THR A 104 0.94 5.91 8.26
CA THR A 104 -0.28 6.69 8.52
C THR A 104 -1.44 5.74 8.76
N PHE A 105 -2.36 6.15 9.62
CA PHE A 105 -3.59 5.40 9.85
C PHE A 105 -4.75 6.04 9.11
N LEU A 106 -5.59 5.20 8.53
CA LEU A 106 -6.78 5.60 7.79
C LEU A 106 -7.99 4.88 8.38
N ASN A 107 -9.13 5.56 8.31
CA ASN A 107 -10.41 5.01 8.75
C ASN A 107 -10.43 4.57 10.22
N VAL A 108 -9.78 5.34 11.09
CA VAL A 108 -9.96 5.20 12.53
C VAL A 108 -11.32 5.77 12.88
N THR A 109 -12.26 4.90 13.26
CA THR A 109 -13.67 5.26 13.44
C THR A 109 -14.05 5.54 14.89
N ASP A 110 -13.25 5.06 15.85
CA ASP A 110 -13.45 5.41 17.26
C ASP A 110 -13.10 6.87 17.50
N ASN A 111 -13.99 7.59 18.17
CA ASN A 111 -13.79 9.01 18.47
C ASN A 111 -12.60 9.25 19.41
N SER A 112 -12.31 8.28 20.27
CA SER A 112 -11.11 8.30 21.10
C SER A 112 -10.76 6.88 21.57
N VAL A 113 -9.47 6.59 21.64
CA VAL A 113 -8.93 5.36 22.21
C VAL A 113 -7.98 5.76 23.31
N GLY A 114 -8.23 5.29 24.53
CA GLY A 114 -7.42 5.67 25.71
C GLY A 114 -7.40 7.18 25.96
N GLY A 115 -8.47 7.91 25.63
CA GLY A 115 -8.54 9.35 25.71
C GLY A 115 -7.79 10.11 24.61
N VAL A 116 -7.23 9.40 23.63
CA VAL A 116 -6.57 9.99 22.43
C VAL A 116 -7.59 10.11 21.31
N ASN A 117 -7.85 11.34 20.89
CA ASN A 117 -8.77 11.62 19.80
C ASN A 117 -8.22 11.00 18.48
N ASN A 118 -9.10 10.46 17.66
CA ASN A 118 -8.76 9.90 16.35
C ASN A 118 -8.01 10.88 15.42
N VAL A 119 -8.26 12.19 15.58
CA VAL A 119 -7.51 13.25 14.87
C VAL A 119 -6.00 13.18 15.16
N LEU A 120 -5.61 12.79 16.37
CA LEU A 120 -4.19 12.62 16.73
C LEU A 120 -3.57 11.36 16.09
N LEU A 121 -4.39 10.44 15.59
CA LEU A 121 -3.95 9.24 14.88
C LEU A 121 -3.86 9.42 13.36
N SER A 122 -4.39 10.53 12.84
CA SER A 122 -4.33 10.90 11.42
C SER A 122 -3.90 12.37 11.30
N PRO A 123 -2.62 12.69 11.56
CA PRO A 123 -2.16 14.05 11.59
C PRO A 123 -2.39 14.77 10.27
N PHE A 124 -3.11 15.88 10.33
CA PHE A 124 -3.43 16.71 9.18
C PHE A 124 -3.29 18.19 9.55
N ALA A 125 -2.73 18.97 8.64
CA ALA A 125 -2.65 20.42 8.75
C ALA A 125 -2.70 21.07 7.38
N VAL A 126 -2.80 22.41 7.41
CA VAL A 126 -2.74 23.24 6.21
C VAL A 126 -1.56 24.20 6.35
N LEU A 127 -0.82 24.39 5.26
CA LEU A 127 0.32 25.28 5.21
C LEU A 127 -0.13 26.74 5.43
N ALA A 128 0.41 27.38 6.44
CA ALA A 128 0.05 28.75 6.82
C ALA A 128 0.92 29.82 6.13
N THR A 129 2.13 29.46 5.69
CA THR A 129 3.04 30.37 4.98
C THR A 129 3.62 29.69 3.74
N ASN A 130 3.91 30.46 2.69
CA ASN A 130 4.55 29.91 1.51
C ASN A 130 5.89 29.26 1.84
N MET A 131 6.16 28.11 1.24
CA MET A 131 7.46 27.44 1.29
C MET A 131 8.18 27.57 -0.04
N THR A 132 9.45 27.93 0.01
CA THR A 132 10.36 27.84 -1.13
C THR A 132 11.08 26.49 -1.13
N THR A 133 11.80 26.16 -2.20
CA THR A 133 12.61 24.94 -2.29
C THR A 133 13.72 24.86 -1.21
N THR A 134 14.09 25.97 -0.62
CA THR A 134 15.17 26.10 0.40
C THR A 134 14.65 26.35 1.81
N SER A 135 13.34 26.37 2.03
CA SER A 135 12.76 26.60 3.36
C SER A 135 13.23 25.53 4.35
N SER A 136 13.65 25.99 5.55
CA SER A 136 14.12 25.15 6.65
C SER A 136 13.05 24.87 7.71
N SER A 137 11.87 25.42 7.55
CA SER A 137 10.71 25.21 8.44
C SER A 137 9.40 25.20 7.68
N ILE A 138 8.41 24.53 8.24
CA ILE A 138 7.02 24.47 7.78
C ILE A 138 6.19 25.15 8.87
N VAL A 139 5.47 26.21 8.52
CA VAL A 139 4.51 26.86 9.41
C VAL A 139 3.11 26.40 9.01
N CYS A 140 2.42 25.75 9.95
CA CYS A 140 1.08 25.18 9.75
C CYS A 140 0.02 26.01 10.48
N ASN A 141 -1.24 25.74 10.17
CA ASN A 141 -2.35 26.24 10.97
C ASN A 141 -2.41 25.57 12.36
N GLU A 142 -1.94 24.30 12.45
CA GLU A 142 -1.91 23.51 13.67
C GLU A 142 -0.83 22.42 13.56
N THR A 143 -0.13 22.13 14.68
CA THR A 143 0.87 21.06 14.73
C THR A 143 0.72 20.12 15.92
N VAL A 144 -0.30 20.32 16.75
CA VAL A 144 -0.52 19.52 17.96
C VAL A 144 -0.73 18.04 17.67
N GLN A 145 -1.22 17.74 16.46
CA GLN A 145 -1.49 16.40 15.98
C GLN A 145 -0.25 15.64 15.50
N PHE A 146 0.83 16.36 15.27
CA PHE A 146 2.05 15.75 14.72
C PHE A 146 2.97 15.27 15.85
N PRO A 147 3.63 14.12 15.68
CA PRO A 147 4.66 13.69 16.63
C PRO A 147 5.81 14.72 16.72
N SER A 148 6.67 14.55 17.72
CA SER A 148 7.82 15.44 17.93
C SER A 148 8.79 15.44 16.75
N SER A 149 8.88 14.34 16.02
CA SER A 149 9.67 14.20 14.80
C SER A 149 9.03 13.15 13.89
N GLY A 150 9.29 13.22 12.59
CA GLY A 150 8.71 12.25 11.65
C GLY A 150 8.78 12.69 10.22
N TYR A 151 7.82 12.25 9.45
CA TYR A 151 7.67 12.59 8.04
C TYR A 151 6.33 13.29 7.82
N VAL A 152 6.32 14.22 6.90
CA VAL A 152 5.10 14.83 6.37
C VAL A 152 5.08 14.70 4.86
N PHE A 153 3.88 14.57 4.33
CA PHE A 153 3.59 14.63 2.91
C PHE A 153 2.84 15.93 2.63
N ILE A 154 3.39 16.76 1.76
CA ILE A 154 2.76 18.01 1.34
C ILE A 154 2.26 17.85 -0.09
N GLU A 155 1.01 18.21 -0.28
CA GLU A 155 0.35 18.19 -1.57
C GLU A 155 -0.09 19.60 -1.94
N SER A 156 0.37 20.09 -3.08
CA SER A 156 0.00 21.40 -3.61
C SER A 156 -0.23 21.31 -5.12
N PHE A 157 -0.96 22.29 -5.64
CA PHE A 157 -1.11 22.45 -7.08
C PHE A 157 -0.16 23.52 -7.58
N THR A 158 0.45 23.30 -8.75
CA THR A 158 1.16 24.36 -9.45
C THR A 158 0.18 25.46 -9.82
N THR A 159 0.56 26.71 -9.57
CA THR A 159 -0.25 27.85 -10.05
C THR A 159 -0.24 27.88 -11.58
N PRO A 160 -1.41 28.07 -12.23
CA PRO A 160 -1.47 28.30 -13.67
C PRO A 160 -0.54 29.44 -14.06
N SER A 161 0.24 29.26 -15.13
CA SER A 161 1.05 30.35 -15.66
C SER A 161 0.15 31.36 -16.35
N ALA A 162 0.31 32.63 -16.04
CA ALA A 162 -0.43 33.71 -16.70
C ALA A 162 -0.20 33.76 -18.24
N THR A 163 0.84 33.08 -18.73
CA THR A 163 1.21 33.04 -20.15
C THR A 163 0.64 31.84 -20.92
N ASN A 164 0.04 30.88 -20.23
CA ASN A 164 -0.59 29.71 -20.87
C ASN A 164 -1.98 29.46 -20.27
N PRO A 165 -3.06 29.95 -20.92
CA PRO A 165 -4.44 29.78 -20.45
C PRO A 165 -4.94 28.33 -20.48
N ASP A 166 -4.32 27.45 -21.29
CA ASP A 166 -4.66 26.03 -21.37
C ASP A 166 -3.88 25.16 -20.36
N TYR A 167 -3.19 25.80 -19.41
CA TYR A 167 -2.39 25.11 -18.43
C TYR A 167 -3.27 24.34 -17.43
N VAL A 168 -3.16 23.01 -17.46
CA VAL A 168 -3.77 22.15 -16.44
C VAL A 168 -2.90 22.18 -15.19
N PRO A 169 -3.41 22.61 -14.02
CA PRO A 169 -2.66 22.59 -12.78
C PRO A 169 -2.15 21.18 -12.50
N GLN A 170 -0.84 21.02 -12.39
CA GLN A 170 -0.24 19.75 -12.01
C GLN A 170 -0.15 19.67 -10.49
N LYS A 171 -0.45 18.48 -9.98
CA LYS A 171 -0.35 18.17 -8.57
C LYS A 171 1.10 17.88 -8.21
N ASN A 172 1.69 18.72 -7.37
CA ASN A 172 3.02 18.51 -6.84
C ASN A 172 2.92 17.91 -5.44
N PHE A 173 3.75 16.93 -5.16
CA PHE A 173 3.85 16.33 -3.85
C PHE A 173 5.30 16.17 -3.44
N GLU A 174 5.55 16.35 -2.16
CA GLU A 174 6.86 16.22 -1.56
C GLU A 174 6.75 15.51 -0.21
N VAL A 175 7.69 14.60 0.06
CA VAL A 175 7.89 14.03 1.38
C VAL A 175 9.04 14.78 2.05
N ILE A 176 8.81 15.26 3.25
CA ILE A 176 9.77 16.04 4.03
C ILE A 176 9.93 15.37 5.40
N LYS A 177 11.17 15.11 5.80
CA LYS A 177 11.48 14.70 7.17
C LYS A 177 11.65 15.94 8.02
N TYR A 178 11.09 15.95 9.22
CA TYR A 178 11.32 16.97 10.22
C TYR A 178 11.84 16.35 11.53
N THR A 179 12.62 17.08 12.29
CA THR A 179 13.21 16.60 13.55
C THR A 179 12.62 17.25 14.79
N THR A 180 11.88 18.35 14.63
CA THR A 180 11.31 19.08 15.76
C THR A 180 9.94 19.63 15.41
N ASN A 181 8.97 19.40 16.31
CA ASN A 181 7.66 20.00 16.28
C ASN A 181 7.54 21.01 17.44
N THR A 182 7.34 22.28 17.14
CA THR A 182 7.12 23.35 18.12
C THR A 182 5.65 23.77 18.09
N THR A 183 4.84 23.16 18.92
CA THR A 183 3.38 23.39 18.97
C THR A 183 3.00 24.82 19.32
N GLY A 184 3.79 25.51 20.15
CA GLY A 184 3.54 26.90 20.51
C GLY A 184 3.66 27.90 19.35
N THR A 185 4.50 27.62 18.35
CA THR A 185 4.66 28.42 17.13
C THR A 185 4.07 27.73 15.89
N GLN A 186 3.44 26.59 16.07
CA GLN A 186 2.85 25.80 14.99
C GLN A 186 3.84 25.50 13.84
N THR A 187 5.08 25.18 14.23
CA THR A 187 6.19 25.06 13.29
C THR A 187 6.86 23.69 13.38
N LEU A 188 7.04 23.06 12.23
CA LEU A 188 7.91 21.90 12.06
C LEU A 188 9.26 22.35 11.51
N SER A 189 10.35 21.99 12.17
CA SER A 189 11.71 22.46 11.83
C SER A 189 12.72 21.31 11.76
N GLY A 190 13.96 21.63 11.36
CA GLY A 190 14.99 20.64 11.11
C GLY A 190 14.65 19.79 9.88
N LEU A 191 14.28 20.45 8.79
CA LEU A 191 13.77 19.80 7.60
C LEU A 191 14.86 19.11 6.78
N THR A 192 14.58 17.90 6.32
CA THR A 192 15.27 17.28 5.20
C THR A 192 14.28 17.21 4.04
N ARG A 193 14.51 18.07 3.04
CA ARG A 193 13.68 18.21 1.84
C ARG A 193 14.00 17.13 0.82
N ALA A 194 13.10 16.93 -0.13
CA ALA A 194 13.28 16.01 -1.24
C ALA A 194 13.67 14.57 -0.78
N THR A 195 13.14 14.14 0.33
CA THR A 195 13.38 12.81 0.91
C THR A 195 12.27 11.84 0.55
N ASN A 196 12.31 10.66 1.12
CA ASN A 196 11.20 9.74 1.10
C ASN A 196 11.11 8.99 2.44
N ALA A 197 9.90 8.58 2.78
CA ALA A 197 9.65 7.86 4.02
C ALA A 197 9.85 6.37 3.81
N PRO A 198 10.63 5.67 4.66
CA PRO A 198 10.77 4.23 4.58
C PRO A 198 9.45 3.53 4.93
N PHE A 199 9.20 2.43 4.24
CA PHE A 199 8.03 1.58 4.51
C PHE A 199 8.36 0.13 4.20
N ARG A 200 8.13 -0.77 5.15
CA ARG A 200 8.51 -2.19 5.10
C ARG A 200 10.00 -2.41 4.78
N GLY A 201 10.86 -1.57 5.38
CA GLY A 201 12.30 -1.62 5.17
C GLY A 201 12.76 -1.17 3.78
N ILE A 202 11.87 -0.68 2.94
CA ILE A 202 12.20 -0.13 1.62
C ILE A 202 12.08 1.39 1.70
N THR A 203 13.15 2.08 1.33
CA THR A 203 13.11 3.54 1.13
C THR A 203 12.89 3.79 -0.37
N PRO A 204 11.73 4.30 -0.75
CA PRO A 204 11.47 4.64 -2.15
C PRO A 204 12.45 5.73 -2.63
N PRO A 205 12.57 5.96 -3.95
CA PRO A 205 13.38 7.07 -4.48
C PRO A 205 12.95 8.41 -3.88
N ALA A 206 13.92 9.28 -3.64
CA ALA A 206 13.68 10.63 -3.11
C ALA A 206 12.69 11.39 -4.00
N THR A 207 11.84 12.19 -3.37
CA THR A 207 10.96 13.15 -4.07
C THR A 207 11.79 14.36 -4.53
N THR A 208 11.17 15.26 -5.26
CA THR A 208 11.79 16.55 -5.64
C THR A 208 11.32 17.63 -4.68
N ALA A 209 12.19 18.57 -4.33
CA ALA A 209 11.79 19.74 -3.56
C ALA A 209 11.01 20.71 -4.43
N PHE A 210 9.80 21.06 -4.01
CA PHE A 210 8.91 21.99 -4.70
C PHE A 210 8.64 23.23 -3.85
N GLU A 211 8.17 24.29 -4.50
CA GLU A 211 7.51 25.37 -3.82
C GLU A 211 6.09 24.98 -3.46
N HIS A 212 5.69 25.25 -2.23
CA HIS A 212 4.34 25.03 -1.77
C HIS A 212 3.72 26.36 -1.34
N LYS A 213 2.49 26.59 -1.75
CA LYS A 213 1.73 27.80 -1.43
C LYS A 213 0.89 27.61 -0.18
N VAL A 214 0.56 28.70 0.47
CA VAL A 214 -0.43 28.75 1.56
C VAL A 214 -1.68 28.00 1.13
N GLY A 215 -2.24 27.20 2.02
CA GLY A 215 -3.40 26.35 1.75
C GLY A 215 -3.06 24.94 1.28
N ALA A 216 -1.78 24.61 1.04
CA ALA A 216 -1.35 23.26 0.72
C ALA A 216 -1.67 22.30 1.87
N SER A 217 -2.17 21.11 1.54
CA SER A 217 -2.49 20.07 2.50
C SER A 217 -1.22 19.36 2.99
N ILE A 218 -1.13 19.14 4.29
CA ILE A 218 -0.01 18.49 4.97
C ILE A 218 -0.55 17.29 5.74
N PHE A 219 -0.05 16.11 5.41
CA PHE A 219 -0.38 14.84 6.05
C PHE A 219 0.83 14.33 6.82
N GLY A 220 0.65 13.98 8.09
CA GLY A 220 1.72 13.46 8.93
C GLY A 220 1.77 11.95 8.98
N ALA A 221 2.90 11.41 9.43
CA ALA A 221 3.09 10.00 9.67
C ALA A 221 3.78 9.75 11.01
N PHE A 222 3.56 8.58 11.55
CA PHE A 222 4.22 8.06 12.74
C PHE A 222 5.40 7.18 12.33
N ASN A 223 6.50 7.26 13.06
CA ASN A 223 7.61 6.35 12.91
C ASN A 223 7.36 5.11 13.78
N VAL A 224 7.62 3.95 13.20
CA VAL A 224 7.66 2.68 13.94
C VAL A 224 8.80 2.72 14.93
N ALA A 225 8.48 2.72 16.22
CA ALA A 225 9.46 2.82 17.29
C ALA A 225 10.05 1.45 17.65
N SER A 226 9.21 0.41 17.68
CA SER A 226 9.66 -0.97 17.91
C SER A 226 8.72 -1.98 17.25
N ILE A 227 9.20 -3.18 17.03
CA ILE A 227 8.40 -4.31 16.54
C ILE A 227 8.10 -5.22 17.72
N THR A 228 6.84 -5.56 17.90
CA THR A 228 6.42 -6.55 18.89
C THR A 228 6.51 -7.95 18.31
N THR A 229 7.07 -8.89 19.06
CA THR A 229 7.30 -10.26 18.59
C THR A 229 6.68 -11.26 19.54
N ARG A 230 6.25 -12.39 19.00
CA ARG A 230 5.83 -13.57 19.76
C ARG A 230 6.67 -14.76 19.35
N THR A 231 7.27 -15.42 20.32
CA THR A 231 7.96 -16.68 20.10
C THR A 231 6.96 -17.82 20.19
N GLN A 232 6.88 -18.62 19.14
CA GLN A 232 6.06 -19.85 19.12
C GLN A 232 6.98 -21.06 19.22
N ASN A 233 6.68 -21.91 20.21
CA ASN A 233 7.24 -23.26 20.26
C ASN A 233 6.39 -24.14 19.34
N ASN A 234 7.01 -24.66 18.29
CA ASN A 234 6.34 -25.59 17.39
C ASN A 234 6.70 -27.01 17.81
N PRO A 235 5.76 -27.80 18.40
CA PRO A 235 6.06 -29.17 18.81
C PRO A 235 6.52 -30.00 17.60
N GLY A 236 7.74 -30.53 17.68
CA GLY A 236 8.33 -31.32 16.61
C GLY A 236 9.31 -30.59 15.68
N MET A 237 9.51 -29.29 15.86
CA MET A 237 10.56 -28.52 15.16
C MET A 237 11.70 -28.16 16.12
N PRO A 238 12.98 -28.27 15.68
CA PRO A 238 14.14 -28.00 16.55
C PRO A 238 14.38 -26.51 16.83
N ALA A 239 13.66 -25.60 16.17
CA ALA A 239 13.84 -24.17 16.32
C ALA A 239 12.54 -23.48 16.72
N GLN A 240 12.65 -22.50 17.63
CA GLN A 240 11.58 -21.57 17.94
C GLN A 240 11.38 -20.61 16.77
N ILE A 241 10.12 -20.40 16.37
CA ILE A 241 9.78 -19.42 15.36
C ILE A 241 9.35 -18.12 16.05
N THR A 242 10.06 -17.03 15.77
CA THR A 242 9.67 -15.69 16.19
C THR A 242 8.83 -15.03 15.11
N VAL A 243 7.61 -14.67 15.44
CA VAL A 243 6.67 -14.00 14.52
C VAL A 243 6.45 -12.59 15.00
N ASN A 244 6.48 -11.63 14.08
CA ASN A 244 6.13 -10.25 14.36
C ASN A 244 4.61 -10.14 14.53
N THR A 245 4.17 -9.66 15.68
CA THR A 245 2.75 -9.58 16.06
C THR A 245 2.22 -8.14 16.12
N GLY A 246 3.05 -7.17 15.76
CA GLY A 246 2.66 -5.77 15.74
C GLY A 246 3.84 -4.83 15.82
N PHE A 247 3.56 -3.57 16.10
CA PHE A 247 4.56 -2.52 16.26
C PHE A 247 4.09 -1.45 17.24
N THR A 248 5.02 -0.63 17.72
CA THR A 248 4.72 0.55 18.53
C THR A 248 5.08 1.83 17.81
N PHE A 249 4.43 2.91 18.16
CA PHE A 249 4.75 4.27 17.72
C PHE A 249 4.52 5.27 18.86
N THR A 250 5.03 6.49 18.70
CA THR A 250 4.91 7.52 19.71
C THR A 250 3.80 8.50 19.36
N LEU A 251 2.87 8.70 20.30
CA LEU A 251 1.79 9.68 20.19
C LEU A 251 2.32 11.09 20.44
N PRO A 252 1.73 12.12 19.85
CA PRO A 252 2.05 13.52 20.15
C PRO A 252 1.66 13.90 21.59
N THR A 253 0.62 13.27 22.12
CA THR A 253 0.12 13.46 23.50
C THR A 253 -0.06 12.11 24.18
N ALA A 254 0.23 12.04 25.48
CA ALA A 254 0.03 10.83 26.25
C ALA A 254 -1.46 10.42 26.29
N ALA A 255 -1.71 9.13 26.15
CA ALA A 255 -3.02 8.56 26.45
C ALA A 255 -3.34 8.70 27.92
N THR A 256 -4.61 8.89 28.26
CA THR A 256 -5.08 9.10 29.66
C THR A 256 -5.59 7.82 30.29
N ALA A 257 -5.84 6.79 29.48
CA ALA A 257 -6.36 5.50 29.95
C ALA A 257 -5.72 4.33 29.18
N THR A 258 -5.82 3.13 29.76
CA THR A 258 -5.50 1.88 29.06
C THR A 258 -6.76 1.40 28.35
N GLU A 259 -6.70 1.34 27.03
CA GLU A 259 -7.85 0.99 26.19
C GLU A 259 -7.39 0.34 24.88
N VAL A 260 -8.27 -0.46 24.28
CA VAL A 260 -8.11 -1.06 22.97
C VAL A 260 -9.25 -0.55 22.08
N GLY A 261 -8.91 -0.16 20.86
CA GLY A 261 -9.93 0.39 19.94
C GLY A 261 -9.36 0.68 18.56
N GLY A 262 -10.00 1.58 17.87
CA GLY A 262 -9.66 2.01 16.49
C GLY A 262 -10.78 1.70 15.50
N GLY A 263 -11.61 0.71 15.80
CA GLY A 263 -12.74 0.32 15.00
C GLY A 263 -12.47 -0.85 14.04
N PRO A 264 -13.50 -1.29 13.30
CA PRO A 264 -13.48 -2.56 12.58
C PRO A 264 -12.66 -2.56 11.28
N ASN A 265 -12.33 -1.39 10.72
CA ASN A 265 -11.73 -1.28 9.39
C ASN A 265 -10.56 -0.28 9.36
N VAL A 266 -9.66 -0.38 10.31
CA VAL A 266 -8.46 0.47 10.33
C VAL A 266 -7.45 -0.04 9.30
N TYR A 267 -6.88 0.88 8.54
CA TYR A 267 -5.82 0.61 7.59
C TYR A 267 -4.57 1.37 7.99
N PHE A 268 -3.42 0.82 7.68
CA PHE A 268 -2.16 1.56 7.71
C PHE A 268 -1.57 1.66 6.31
N SER A 269 -0.95 2.76 6.00
CA SER A 269 -0.39 3.04 4.70
C SER A 269 0.95 3.78 4.80
N PRO A 270 1.79 3.70 3.76
CA PRO A 270 2.96 4.56 3.68
C PRO A 270 2.56 6.02 3.54
N VAL A 271 3.45 6.92 3.96
CA VAL A 271 3.25 8.36 3.81
C VAL A 271 3.06 8.74 2.35
N GLY A 272 1.99 9.45 2.05
CA GLY A 272 1.80 10.11 0.76
C GLY A 272 1.14 9.31 -0.35
N ARG A 273 0.67 8.08 -0.12
CA ARG A 273 -0.06 7.29 -1.14
C ARG A 273 -1.38 6.69 -0.67
N GLY A 274 -1.84 7.03 0.52
CA GLY A 274 -3.04 6.44 1.12
C GLY A 274 -4.30 7.29 1.09
N SER A 275 -4.25 8.49 0.53
CA SER A 275 -5.40 9.37 0.42
C SER A 275 -5.85 9.50 -1.04
N VAL A 276 -6.42 8.44 -1.57
CA VAL A 276 -7.30 8.52 -2.75
C VAL A 276 -8.49 7.63 -2.50
#